data_7819219b6aa0a6b4df92bcb0def4e1f3
#
_entry.id   7819219b6aa0a6b4df92bcb0def4e1f3
#
_cell.length_a   1.000
_cell.length_b   1.000
_cell.length_c   1.000
_cell.angle_alpha   90.00
_cell.angle_beta   90.00
_cell.angle_gamma   90.00
#
_symmetry.space_group_name_H-M   'P 1'
#
loop_
_entity.id
_entity.type
_entity.pdbx_description
1 polymer ?
#
loop_
_entity_poly.entity_id
_entity_poly.type
_entity_poly.pdbx_seq_one_letter_code
_entity_poly.pdbx_strand_id
1 'polypeptide(L)'
;MECNECVNSDDGRPRLLVAEDNPSNFKLVEVLLRRDYELVHAWDGRQAVDMFAEVHPDLVLMDINMPVKDGYDALRLIRERAPDIPVIALTAYAFETDRQRMFQAGFNECLAKPLRADELRSRIASLLSR
;
A
#
# COMPACT_ATOMS: atom_id res chain seq x y z
N MET A 1 -22.10 7.64 14.55
CA MET A 1 -21.82 7.89 14.18
C MET A 1 -21.51 7.63 13.59
N GLU A 2 -21.48 7.49 13.29
CA GLU A 2 -21.14 7.60 12.76
C GLU A 2 -20.75 7.15 12.15
N CYS A 3 -20.66 6.93 11.81
CA CYS A 3 -20.14 6.76 11.20
C CYS A 3 -19.68 6.19 10.88
N ASN A 4 -19.73 5.65 10.76
CA ASN A 4 -19.08 5.39 10.42
C ASN A 4 -18.48 5.19 9.62
N GLU A 5 -18.87 4.76 9.23
CA GLU A 5 -18.15 4.73 8.20
C GLU A 5 -17.02 5.54 8.05
N CYS A 6 -17.00 6.47 7.82
CA CYS A 6 -15.88 7.32 8.00
C CYS A 6 -15.51 7.37 9.44
N VAL A 7 -16.06 6.54 10.12
CA VAL A 7 -15.78 6.36 11.52
C VAL A 7 -14.30 6.23 11.79
N ASN A 8 -13.59 5.56 10.89
CA ASN A 8 -12.18 5.27 11.15
C ASN A 8 -11.31 6.50 11.12
N SER A 9 -11.66 7.47 10.29
CA SER A 9 -10.90 8.70 10.29
C SER A 9 -11.10 9.48 11.57
N ASP A 10 -12.16 9.18 12.30
CA ASP A 10 -12.43 9.84 13.57
C ASP A 10 -11.51 9.37 14.68
N ASP A 11 -10.92 8.19 14.58
CA ASP A 11 -10.02 7.71 15.62
C ASP A 11 -8.57 8.14 15.36
N GLY A 12 -8.33 8.88 14.30
CA GLY A 12 -7.03 9.45 14.04
C GLY A 12 -6.00 8.53 13.45
N ARG A 13 -6.35 7.30 13.16
CA ARG A 13 -5.40 6.37 12.57
C ARG A 13 -5.18 6.70 11.10
N PRO A 14 -3.92 6.66 10.63
CA PRO A 14 -3.68 6.81 9.21
C PRO A 14 -4.35 5.70 8.41
N ARG A 15 -4.75 6.03 7.19
CA ARG A 15 -5.44 5.10 6.31
C ARG A 15 -4.47 4.57 5.27
N LEU A 16 -4.40 3.25 5.16
CA LEU A 16 -3.55 2.57 4.19
C LEU A 16 -4.39 1.86 3.16
N LEU A 17 -4.08 2.07 1.88
CA LEU A 17 -4.70 1.33 0.79
C LEU A 17 -3.76 0.19 0.45
N VAL A 18 -4.26 -1.05 0.54
CA VAL A 18 -3.45 -2.25 0.32
C VAL A 18 -3.95 -2.94 -0.94
N ALA A 19 -3.12 -2.94 -1.98
CA ALA A 19 -3.44 -3.62 -3.23
C ALA A 19 -2.78 -5.00 -3.20
N GLU A 20 -3.59 -6.03 -3.05
CA GLU A 20 -3.13 -7.40 -2.89
C GLU A 20 -4.22 -8.35 -3.41
N ASP A 21 -3.87 -9.19 -4.39
CA ASP A 21 -4.85 -10.10 -4.98
C ASP A 21 -5.07 -11.38 -4.19
N ASN A 22 -4.17 -11.69 -3.25
CA ASN A 22 -4.26 -12.91 -2.46
C ASN A 22 -4.85 -12.59 -1.09
N PRO A 23 -6.03 -13.15 -0.74
CA PRO A 23 -6.67 -12.82 0.53
C PRO A 23 -5.85 -13.22 1.76
N SER A 24 -5.06 -14.29 1.65
CA SER A 24 -4.21 -14.71 2.77
C SER A 24 -3.10 -13.69 3.03
N ASN A 25 -2.51 -13.14 1.98
CA ASN A 25 -1.48 -12.12 2.13
C ASN A 25 -2.08 -10.84 2.70
N PHE A 26 -3.26 -10.46 2.25
CA PHE A 26 -3.93 -9.28 2.83
C PHE A 26 -4.23 -9.51 4.31
N LYS A 27 -4.70 -10.70 4.65
CA LYS A 27 -5.01 -11.03 6.05
C LYS A 27 -3.78 -10.88 6.93
N LEU A 28 -2.63 -11.29 6.43
CA LEU A 28 -1.37 -11.12 7.16
C LEU A 28 -1.09 -9.64 7.42
N VAL A 29 -1.20 -8.82 6.38
CA VAL A 29 -0.98 -7.38 6.51
C VAL A 29 -1.97 -6.79 7.51
N GLU A 30 -3.23 -7.19 7.44
CA GLU A 30 -4.26 -6.71 8.34
C GLU A 30 -3.92 -7.02 9.78
N VAL A 31 -3.53 -8.27 10.06
CA VAL A 31 -3.19 -8.68 11.43
C VAL A 31 -2.00 -7.88 11.96
N LEU A 32 -1.02 -7.62 11.11
CA LEU A 32 0.18 -6.91 11.52
C LEU A 32 -0.07 -5.42 11.77
N LEU A 33 -1.03 -4.81 11.08
CA LEU A 33 -1.15 -3.36 11.05
C LEU A 33 -2.46 -2.81 11.58
N ARG A 34 -3.49 -3.61 11.74
CA ARG A 34 -4.85 -3.11 12.04
C ARG A 34 -4.95 -2.33 13.35
N ARG A 35 -4.03 -2.56 14.27
CA ARG A 35 -4.06 -1.86 15.55
C ARG A 35 -3.74 -0.38 15.40
N ASP A 36 -2.82 -0.06 14.51
CA ASP A 36 -2.30 1.30 14.36
C ASP A 36 -2.84 2.00 13.14
N TYR A 37 -3.38 1.27 12.18
CA TYR A 37 -3.80 1.82 10.90
C TYR A 37 -5.14 1.29 10.47
N GLU A 38 -5.88 2.13 9.74
CA GLU A 38 -7.09 1.70 9.05
C GLU A 38 -6.68 1.15 7.69
N LEU A 39 -7.12 -0.07 7.38
CA LEU A 39 -6.72 -0.74 6.14
C LEU A 39 -7.91 -0.86 5.19
N VAL A 40 -7.68 -0.50 3.93
CA VAL A 40 -8.67 -0.66 2.86
C VAL A 40 -8.07 -1.58 1.81
N HIS A 41 -8.81 -2.58 1.40
CA HIS A 41 -8.30 -3.64 0.52
C HIS A 41 -8.74 -3.42 -0.92
N ALA A 42 -7.78 -3.36 -1.83
CA ALA A 42 -8.02 -3.42 -3.26
C ALA A 42 -7.54 -4.77 -3.76
N TRP A 43 -8.34 -5.44 -4.59
CA TRP A 43 -8.04 -6.80 -5.04
C TRP A 43 -7.10 -6.87 -6.22
N ASP A 44 -6.95 -5.76 -6.93
CA ASP A 44 -6.01 -5.68 -8.05
C ASP A 44 -5.61 -4.23 -8.27
N GLY A 45 -4.73 -4.01 -9.25
CA GLY A 45 -4.21 -2.68 -9.50
C GLY A 45 -5.26 -1.70 -9.99
N ARG A 46 -6.23 -2.18 -10.75
CA ARG A 46 -7.29 -1.31 -11.24
C ARG A 46 -8.18 -0.83 -10.10
N GLN A 47 -8.54 -1.74 -9.20
CA GLN A 47 -9.31 -1.34 -8.03
C GLN A 47 -8.55 -0.34 -7.18
N ALA A 48 -7.23 -0.54 -7.04
CA ALA A 48 -6.43 0.38 -6.27
C ALA A 48 -6.50 1.80 -6.85
N VAL A 49 -6.38 1.91 -8.17
CA VAL A 49 -6.47 3.21 -8.82
C VAL A 49 -7.86 3.82 -8.64
N ASP A 50 -8.90 3.02 -8.86
CA ASP A 50 -10.28 3.51 -8.76
C ASP A 50 -10.63 3.92 -7.33
N MET A 51 -10.18 3.14 -6.36
CA MET A 51 -10.48 3.41 -4.96
C MET A 51 -9.64 4.54 -4.38
N PHE A 52 -8.50 4.82 -4.98
CA PHE A 52 -7.58 5.81 -4.45
C PHE A 52 -8.26 7.18 -4.24
N ALA A 53 -9.00 7.63 -5.23
CA ALA A 53 -9.64 8.93 -5.17
C ALA A 53 -10.73 9.00 -4.10
N GLU A 54 -11.40 7.88 -3.84
CA GLU A 54 -12.47 7.83 -2.84
C GLU A 54 -11.92 7.63 -1.42
N VAL A 55 -10.88 6.83 -1.30
CA VAL A 55 -10.33 6.43 0.00
C VAL A 55 -9.46 7.51 0.61
N HIS A 56 -8.75 8.27 -0.20
CA HIS A 56 -7.79 9.28 0.27
C HIS A 56 -6.81 8.69 1.27
N PRO A 57 -6.04 7.66 0.86
CA PRO A 57 -5.13 7.01 1.81
C PRO A 57 -3.93 7.91 2.12
N ASP A 58 -3.32 7.64 3.25
CA ASP A 58 -2.08 8.32 3.65
C ASP A 58 -0.86 7.61 3.10
N LEU A 59 -0.99 6.34 2.75
CA LEU A 59 0.09 5.53 2.21
C LEU A 59 -0.51 4.34 1.47
N VAL A 60 0.19 3.85 0.45
CA VAL A 60 -0.26 2.72 -0.35
C VAL A 60 0.75 1.57 -0.24
N LEU A 61 0.26 0.37 0.03
CA LEU A 61 1.03 -0.86 -0.08
C LEU A 61 0.60 -1.54 -1.37
N MET A 62 1.55 -1.77 -2.27
CA MET A 62 1.23 -2.22 -3.63
C MET A 62 1.99 -3.49 -3.97
N ASP A 63 1.27 -4.58 -4.16
CA ASP A 63 1.87 -5.81 -4.69
C ASP A 63 2.24 -5.56 -6.16
N ILE A 64 3.46 -5.93 -6.53
CA ILE A 64 3.94 -5.73 -7.89
C ILE A 64 3.25 -6.68 -8.85
N ASN A 65 3.05 -7.93 -8.44
CA ASN A 65 2.57 -8.98 -9.33
C ASN A 65 1.09 -9.26 -9.11
N MET A 66 0.25 -8.43 -9.71
CA MET A 66 -1.19 -8.61 -9.64
C MET A 66 -1.79 -8.76 -11.03
N PRO A 67 -2.90 -9.51 -11.14
CA PRO A 67 -3.60 -9.60 -12.43
C PRO A 67 -4.30 -8.29 -12.76
N VAL A 68 -4.79 -8.18 -13.97
CA VAL A 68 -5.56 -7.07 -14.52
C VAL A 68 -4.68 -5.85 -14.76
N LYS A 69 -4.14 -5.26 -13.69
CA LYS A 69 -3.23 -4.13 -13.80
C LYS A 69 -2.15 -4.31 -12.75
N ASP A 70 -0.91 -4.43 -13.19
CA ASP A 70 0.19 -4.70 -12.27
C ASP A 70 0.55 -3.45 -11.46
N GLY A 71 1.45 -3.65 -10.49
CA GLY A 71 1.80 -2.58 -9.57
C GLY A 71 2.45 -1.38 -10.22
N TYR A 72 3.20 -1.59 -11.29
CA TYR A 72 3.86 -0.47 -11.98
C TYR A 72 2.85 0.43 -12.69
N ASP A 73 1.88 -0.18 -13.37
CA ASP A 73 0.83 0.60 -14.04
C ASP A 73 -0.03 1.34 -13.03
N ALA A 74 -0.39 0.66 -11.94
CA ALA A 74 -1.18 1.30 -10.90
C ALA A 74 -0.43 2.46 -10.27
N LEU A 75 0.86 2.28 -10.01
CA LEU A 75 1.69 3.34 -9.45
C LEU A 75 1.71 4.57 -10.36
N ARG A 76 1.88 4.35 -11.66
CA ARG A 76 1.94 5.47 -12.60
C ARG A 76 0.66 6.30 -12.54
N LEU A 77 -0.48 5.64 -12.51
CA LEU A 77 -1.76 6.33 -12.47
C LEU A 77 -1.98 7.04 -11.13
N ILE A 78 -1.56 6.43 -10.03
CA ILE A 78 -1.66 7.06 -8.72
C ILE A 78 -0.76 8.28 -8.65
N ARG A 79 0.45 8.20 -9.21
CA ARG A 79 1.38 9.33 -9.21
C ARG A 79 0.87 10.51 -10.02
N GLU A 80 0.07 10.28 -11.04
CA GLU A 80 -0.54 11.37 -11.79
C GLU A 80 -1.48 12.20 -10.93
N ARG A 81 -2.12 11.55 -9.96
CA ARG A 81 -3.07 12.22 -9.06
C ARG A 81 -2.42 12.71 -7.79
N ALA A 82 -1.43 11.99 -7.30
CA ALA A 82 -0.81 12.29 -6.00
C ALA A 82 0.69 12.03 -6.09
N PRO A 83 1.46 13.00 -6.62
CA PRO A 83 2.90 12.79 -6.82
C PRO A 83 3.68 12.50 -5.55
N ASP A 84 3.18 12.94 -4.39
CA ASP A 84 3.94 12.86 -3.14
C ASP A 84 3.49 11.76 -2.19
N ILE A 85 2.44 11.00 -2.54
CA ILE A 85 1.99 9.98 -1.61
C ILE A 85 3.02 8.85 -1.50
N PRO A 86 3.30 8.38 -0.27
CA PRO A 86 4.22 7.24 -0.12
C PRO A 86 3.59 5.96 -0.66
N VAL A 87 4.36 5.22 -1.45
CA VAL A 87 3.93 3.93 -1.99
C VAL A 87 5.04 2.93 -1.74
N ILE A 88 4.70 1.82 -1.08
CA ILE A 88 5.63 0.74 -0.80
C ILE A 88 5.31 -0.43 -1.72
N ALA A 89 6.32 -0.90 -2.45
CA ALA A 89 6.17 -2.07 -3.31
C ALA A 89 6.36 -3.34 -2.48
N LEU A 90 5.48 -4.32 -2.70
CA LEU A 90 5.60 -5.64 -2.09
C LEU A 90 5.93 -6.63 -3.19
N THR A 91 6.98 -7.43 -3.02
CA THR A 91 7.44 -8.30 -4.09
C THR A 91 8.01 -9.60 -3.54
N ALA A 92 7.83 -10.69 -4.30
CA ALA A 92 8.50 -11.95 -4.00
C ALA A 92 9.94 -11.94 -4.48
N TYR A 93 10.30 -10.97 -5.31
CA TYR A 93 11.63 -10.92 -5.94
C TYR A 93 12.30 -9.60 -5.57
N ALA A 94 13.29 -9.65 -4.68
CA ALA A 94 13.95 -8.45 -4.18
C ALA A 94 15.43 -8.41 -4.56
N PHE A 95 15.75 -8.78 -5.79
CA PHE A 95 17.11 -8.66 -6.30
C PHE A 95 17.46 -7.18 -6.50
N GLU A 96 18.74 -6.88 -6.47
CA GLU A 96 19.20 -5.48 -6.55
C GLU A 96 18.68 -4.78 -7.80
N THR A 97 18.70 -5.45 -8.94
CA THR A 97 18.20 -4.86 -10.19
C THR A 97 16.72 -4.57 -10.13
N ASP A 98 15.95 -5.44 -9.46
CA ASP A 98 14.51 -5.23 -9.29
C ASP A 98 14.24 -4.05 -8.37
N ARG A 99 15.02 -3.92 -7.31
CA ARG A 99 14.87 -2.80 -6.38
C ARG A 99 15.16 -1.48 -7.06
N GLN A 100 16.22 -1.41 -7.86
CA GLN A 100 16.55 -0.20 -8.61
C GLN A 100 15.42 0.17 -9.56
N ARG A 101 14.86 -0.83 -10.25
CA ARG A 101 13.75 -0.61 -11.17
C ARG A 101 12.53 -0.05 -10.45
N MET A 102 12.23 -0.60 -9.28
CA MET A 102 11.09 -0.13 -8.48
C MET A 102 11.28 1.31 -8.03
N PHE A 103 12.46 1.66 -7.55
CA PHE A 103 12.74 3.04 -7.14
C PHE A 103 12.68 3.99 -8.32
N GLN A 104 13.20 3.60 -9.47
CA GLN A 104 13.14 4.42 -10.66
C GLN A 104 11.71 4.64 -11.14
N ALA A 105 10.84 3.65 -10.93
CA ALA A 105 9.43 3.77 -11.31
C ALA A 105 8.67 4.71 -10.40
N GLY A 106 9.18 4.99 -9.19
CA GLY A 106 8.55 5.94 -8.29
C GLY A 106 8.08 5.37 -6.96
N PHE A 107 8.38 4.10 -6.67
CA PHE A 107 8.09 3.53 -5.35
C PHE A 107 9.03 4.14 -4.32
N ASN A 108 8.50 4.42 -3.14
CA ASN A 108 9.30 5.01 -2.05
C ASN A 108 10.11 3.97 -1.30
N GLU A 109 9.59 2.75 -1.21
CA GLU A 109 10.26 1.63 -0.57
C GLU A 109 9.86 0.35 -1.27
N CYS A 110 10.64 -0.71 -1.06
CA CYS A 110 10.23 -2.02 -1.52
C CYS A 110 10.55 -3.05 -0.45
N LEU A 111 9.61 -3.96 -0.21
CA LEU A 111 9.73 -4.97 0.83
C LEU A 111 9.55 -6.34 0.20
N ALA A 112 10.43 -7.27 0.58
CA ALA A 112 10.38 -8.64 0.07
C ALA A 112 9.37 -9.46 0.87
N LYS A 113 8.69 -10.35 0.19
CA LYS A 113 7.85 -11.35 0.84
C LYS A 113 8.72 -12.54 1.22
N PRO A 114 8.44 -13.21 2.33
CA PRO A 114 7.36 -12.95 3.28
C PRO A 114 7.61 -11.69 4.10
N LEU A 115 6.53 -10.97 4.41
CA LEU A 115 6.65 -9.71 5.12
C LEU A 115 7.02 -9.93 6.59
N ARG A 116 7.87 -9.04 7.10
CA ARG A 116 8.29 -9.06 8.50
C ARG A 116 7.62 -7.89 9.22
N ALA A 117 7.03 -8.18 10.37
CA ALA A 117 6.24 -7.19 11.10
C ALA A 117 7.04 -5.95 11.46
N ASP A 118 8.25 -6.13 12.00
CA ASP A 118 9.06 -5.02 12.45
C ASP A 118 9.52 -4.14 11.28
N GLU A 119 9.93 -4.77 10.18
CA GLU A 119 10.36 -4.03 9.00
C GLU A 119 9.20 -3.27 8.38
N LEU A 120 8.05 -3.93 8.22
CA LEU A 120 6.87 -3.30 7.64
C LEU A 120 6.43 -2.09 8.45
N ARG A 121 6.32 -2.25 9.77
CA ARG A 121 5.91 -1.15 10.64
C ARG A 121 6.91 -0.01 10.62
N SER A 122 8.19 -0.32 10.63
CA SER A 122 9.23 0.68 10.63
C SER A 122 9.20 1.52 9.35
N ARG A 123 9.04 0.87 8.20
CA ARG A 123 9.01 1.58 6.93
C ARG A 123 7.78 2.47 6.80
N ILE A 124 6.63 1.97 7.23
CA ILE A 124 5.40 2.75 7.17
C ILE A 124 5.52 3.97 8.07
N ALA A 125 5.96 3.78 9.30
CA ALA A 125 6.10 4.88 10.25
C ALA A 125 7.08 5.94 9.74
N SER A 126 8.18 5.50 9.16
CA SER A 126 9.19 6.41 8.61
C SER A 126 8.61 7.28 7.49
N LEU A 127 7.83 6.67 6.59
CA LEU A 127 7.27 7.42 5.47
C LEU A 127 6.15 8.35 5.90
N LEU A 128 5.35 7.95 6.88
CA LEU A 128 4.25 8.78 7.35
C LEU A 128 4.70 9.96 8.21
N SER A 129 5.89 9.89 8.77
CA SER A 129 6.39 10.96 9.64
C SER A 129 7.13 12.06 8.89
N ARG A 130 7.20 11.97 7.59
CA ARG A 130 7.86 12.99 6.77
C ARG A 130 7.03 14.26 6.66
#